data_77d0094bf91c444acce937c378a380f4
#
_entry.id   77d0094bf91c444acce937c378a380f4
#
_cell.length_a   1.000
_cell.length_b   1.000
_cell.length_c   1.000
_cell.angle_alpha   90.00
_cell.angle_beta   90.00
_cell.angle_gamma   90.00
#
_symmetry.space_group_name_H-M   'P 1'
#
loop_
_entity.id
_entity.type
_entity.pdbx_description
1 polymer ?
#
loop_
_entity_poly.entity_id
_entity_poly.type
_entity_poly.pdbx_seq_one_letter_code
_entity_poly.pdbx_strand_id
1 'polypeptide(L)'
;MLELNELRGKIDEIDDSVLKKLNERMELVKQIGKLKQTSGAPIYRPERERSIINRLTALAKSGGSLNRAAIEAIYLEIFAVSRNLEMPQKIAYLGPEGTYTHQAAESRFGAMSEYLPLATIEAVFTKLAQREAKYGVVPIENNTEGAVGATLDCLRKFEDIKIIAELYLDIHHSFVSTAQNLKEIDKIYSHPQGYNQCRKFLEDHMLSGVQFIPTKSTAQAALLASQERGAAAICSKIAAKIHNVPILYETIEDNMANRTRFFILSDFKNAKAENSKTSILAKTDH
;
A
#
# COMPACT_ATOMS: atom_id res chain seq x y z
N MET A 1 -4.38 39.19 19.77
CA MET A 1 -3.89 37.92 19.10
C MET A 1 -3.60 36.93 20.19
N LEU A 2 -4.10 35.71 20.11
CA LEU A 2 -3.73 34.65 21.03
C LEU A 2 -2.22 34.35 20.88
N GLU A 3 -1.51 34.22 22.00
CA GLU A 3 -0.10 33.83 21.96
C GLU A 3 0.04 32.39 21.49
N LEU A 4 1.15 32.06 20.81
CA LEU A 4 1.42 30.73 20.24
C LEU A 4 1.27 29.61 21.28
N ASN A 5 1.67 29.86 22.53
CA ASN A 5 1.58 28.88 23.60
C ASN A 5 0.12 28.63 24.03
N GLU A 6 -0.73 29.66 24.01
CA GLU A 6 -2.16 29.50 24.29
C GLU A 6 -2.87 28.66 23.22
N LEU A 7 -2.52 28.86 21.94
CA LEU A 7 -3.05 28.04 20.85
C LEU A 7 -2.58 26.58 20.94
N ARG A 8 -1.32 26.35 21.32
CA ARG A 8 -0.78 25.00 21.55
C ARG A 8 -1.51 24.31 22.70
N GLY A 9 -1.73 24.99 23.83
CA GLY A 9 -2.49 24.43 24.93
C GLY A 9 -3.92 24.02 24.55
N LYS A 10 -4.60 24.81 23.71
CA LYS A 10 -5.92 24.43 23.18
C LYS A 10 -5.86 23.19 22.25
N ILE A 11 -4.77 23.03 21.50
CA ILE A 11 -4.54 21.81 20.67
C ILE A 11 -4.37 20.60 21.60
N ASP A 12 -3.55 20.72 22.65
CA ASP A 12 -3.29 19.63 23.60
C ASP A 12 -4.61 19.14 24.25
N GLU A 13 -5.50 20.06 24.66
CA GLU A 13 -6.82 19.71 25.20
C GLU A 13 -7.70 18.96 24.18
N ILE A 14 -7.63 19.35 22.91
CA ILE A 14 -8.35 18.67 21.83
C ILE A 14 -7.77 17.27 21.61
N ASP A 15 -6.43 17.13 21.60
CA ASP A 15 -5.74 15.85 21.40
C ASP A 15 -6.10 14.86 22.53
N ASP A 16 -6.18 15.31 23.78
CA ASP A 16 -6.67 14.50 24.91
C ASP A 16 -8.11 14.00 24.66
N SER A 17 -8.98 14.90 24.18
CA SER A 17 -10.36 14.55 23.84
C SER A 17 -10.43 13.56 22.66
N VAL A 18 -9.62 13.75 21.63
CA VAL A 18 -9.52 12.83 20.49
C VAL A 18 -9.07 11.44 20.96
N LEU A 19 -8.01 11.35 21.76
CA LEU A 19 -7.52 10.08 22.31
C LEU A 19 -8.61 9.37 23.14
N LYS A 20 -9.32 10.10 24.00
CA LYS A 20 -10.43 9.56 24.78
C LYS A 20 -11.53 8.98 23.86
N LYS A 21 -11.92 9.70 22.82
CA LYS A 21 -12.95 9.25 21.87
C LYS A 21 -12.49 8.06 21.02
N LEU A 22 -11.21 8.01 20.66
CA LEU A 22 -10.65 6.84 19.99
C LEU A 22 -10.67 5.61 20.90
N ASN A 23 -10.32 5.73 22.18
CA ASN A 23 -10.40 4.63 23.14
C ASN A 23 -11.85 4.14 23.31
N GLU A 24 -12.83 5.03 23.50
CA GLU A 24 -14.25 4.66 23.55
C GLU A 24 -14.67 3.90 22.30
N ARG A 25 -14.22 4.34 21.11
CA ARG A 25 -14.49 3.67 19.85
C ARG A 25 -13.86 2.26 19.81
N MET A 26 -12.62 2.11 20.28
CA MET A 26 -11.91 0.82 20.24
C MET A 26 -12.51 -0.21 21.21
N GLU A 27 -13.10 0.22 22.35
CA GLU A 27 -13.85 -0.69 23.22
C GLU A 27 -15.11 -1.24 22.53
N LEU A 28 -15.84 -0.42 21.77
CA LEU A 28 -16.97 -0.89 20.95
C LEU A 28 -16.51 -1.84 19.83
N VAL A 29 -15.35 -1.57 19.22
CA VAL A 29 -14.74 -2.44 18.20
C VAL A 29 -14.43 -3.82 18.78
N LYS A 30 -13.85 -3.93 19.98
CA LYS A 30 -13.61 -5.21 20.67
C LYS A 30 -14.91 -6.00 20.90
N GLN A 31 -15.98 -5.31 21.29
CA GLN A 31 -17.29 -5.94 21.46
C GLN A 31 -17.84 -6.49 20.12
N ILE A 32 -17.72 -5.70 19.04
CA ILE A 32 -18.08 -6.14 17.68
C ILE A 32 -17.25 -7.35 17.27
N GLY A 33 -15.94 -7.34 17.56
CA GLY A 33 -15.04 -8.47 17.28
C GLY A 33 -15.51 -9.76 17.92
N LYS A 34 -15.89 -9.73 19.20
CA LYS A 34 -16.45 -10.90 19.92
C LYS A 34 -17.73 -11.43 19.25
N LEU A 35 -18.63 -10.53 18.84
CA LEU A 35 -19.87 -10.93 18.13
C LEU A 35 -19.58 -11.53 16.74
N LYS A 36 -18.61 -11.00 16.01
CA LYS A 36 -18.22 -11.56 14.71
C LYS A 36 -17.55 -12.93 14.82
N GLN A 37 -16.73 -13.13 15.85
CA GLN A 37 -16.12 -14.45 16.12
C GLN A 37 -17.16 -15.54 16.32
N THR A 38 -18.25 -15.25 17.02
CA THR A 38 -19.36 -16.21 17.24
C THR A 38 -20.22 -16.42 15.99
N SER A 39 -20.36 -15.40 15.12
CA SER A 39 -21.20 -15.47 13.92
C SER A 39 -20.44 -15.86 12.64
N GLY A 40 -19.11 -15.97 12.68
CA GLY A 40 -18.28 -16.20 11.48
C GLY A 40 -18.29 -15.06 10.46
N ALA A 41 -18.77 -13.86 10.85
CA ALA A 41 -18.86 -12.71 9.94
C ALA A 41 -17.47 -12.15 9.60
N PRO A 42 -17.24 -11.70 8.34
CA PRO A 42 -15.95 -11.16 7.94
C PRO A 42 -15.60 -9.87 8.69
N ILE A 43 -14.35 -9.74 9.09
CA ILE A 43 -13.83 -8.55 9.78
C ILE A 43 -13.67 -7.39 8.81
N TYR A 44 -13.03 -7.64 7.68
CA TYR A 44 -12.84 -6.65 6.64
C TYR A 44 -14.10 -6.49 5.81
N ARG A 45 -14.67 -5.31 5.83
CA ARG A 45 -15.89 -4.93 5.10
C ARG A 45 -15.66 -3.62 4.36
N PRO A 46 -15.12 -3.68 3.12
CA PRO A 46 -14.80 -2.48 2.34
C PRO A 46 -15.99 -1.56 2.12
N GLU A 47 -17.19 -2.11 1.98
CA GLU A 47 -18.44 -1.34 1.84
C GLU A 47 -18.74 -0.51 3.10
N ARG A 48 -18.49 -1.07 4.29
CA ARG A 48 -18.70 -0.37 5.56
C ARG A 48 -17.69 0.75 5.77
N GLU A 49 -16.40 0.51 5.48
CA GLU A 49 -15.35 1.53 5.55
C GLU A 49 -15.68 2.69 4.61
N ARG A 50 -16.07 2.40 3.36
CA ARG A 50 -16.50 3.41 2.38
C ARG A 50 -17.70 4.22 2.87
N SER A 51 -18.70 3.56 3.45
CA SER A 51 -19.88 4.22 4.03
C SER A 51 -19.48 5.20 5.14
N ILE A 52 -18.55 4.82 6.02
CA ILE A 52 -18.04 5.71 7.09
C ILE A 52 -17.33 6.92 6.47
N ILE A 53 -16.42 6.73 5.51
CA ILE A 53 -15.73 7.83 4.83
C ILE A 53 -16.72 8.79 4.18
N ASN A 54 -17.70 8.28 3.44
CA ASN A 54 -18.72 9.12 2.79
C ASN A 54 -19.51 9.96 3.79
N ARG A 55 -19.95 9.36 4.90
CA ARG A 55 -20.64 10.07 5.98
C ARG A 55 -19.79 11.17 6.60
N LEU A 56 -18.52 10.87 6.91
CA LEU A 56 -17.60 11.83 7.53
C LEU A 56 -17.23 12.97 6.57
N THR A 57 -17.05 12.65 5.29
CA THR A 57 -16.82 13.68 4.26
C THR A 57 -18.02 14.61 4.13
N ALA A 58 -19.25 14.10 4.23
CA ALA A 58 -20.45 14.92 4.23
C ALA A 58 -20.54 15.84 5.45
N LEU A 59 -20.16 15.35 6.63
CA LEU A 59 -20.08 16.16 7.85
C LEU A 59 -19.02 17.26 7.75
N ALA A 60 -17.85 16.97 7.19
CA ALA A 60 -16.76 17.93 7.03
C ALA A 60 -17.11 19.07 6.05
N LYS A 61 -17.95 18.83 5.04
CA LYS A 61 -18.36 19.85 4.08
C LYS A 61 -19.16 21.02 4.69
N SER A 62 -19.70 20.85 5.88
CA SER A 62 -20.48 21.88 6.59
C SER A 62 -19.64 22.92 7.35
N GLY A 63 -18.34 23.08 7.05
CA GLY A 63 -17.46 24.12 7.61
C GLY A 63 -16.12 23.63 8.16
N GLY A 64 -15.74 22.37 7.90
CA GLY A 64 -14.47 21.80 8.39
C GLY A 64 -13.28 22.07 7.47
N SER A 65 -12.07 22.14 8.06
CA SER A 65 -10.80 22.28 7.34
C SER A 65 -10.31 20.96 6.72
N LEU A 66 -10.90 19.81 7.08
CA LEU A 66 -10.50 18.51 6.56
C LEU A 66 -11.20 18.19 5.24
N ASN A 67 -10.43 18.01 4.18
CA ASN A 67 -10.94 17.49 2.92
C ASN A 67 -11.07 15.94 2.93
N ARG A 68 -11.68 15.38 1.89
CA ARG A 68 -11.87 13.93 1.76
C ARG A 68 -10.57 13.14 1.89
N ALA A 69 -9.49 13.57 1.24
CA ALA A 69 -8.21 12.87 1.25
C ALA A 69 -7.60 12.81 2.66
N ALA A 70 -7.68 13.91 3.42
CA ALA A 70 -7.23 13.95 4.82
C ALA A 70 -8.05 13.00 5.70
N ILE A 71 -9.39 12.96 5.51
CA ILE A 71 -10.28 12.04 6.24
C ILE A 71 -9.92 10.59 5.91
N GLU A 72 -9.72 10.25 4.63
CA GLU A 72 -9.34 8.92 4.19
C GLU A 72 -8.01 8.48 4.81
N ALA A 73 -6.99 9.34 4.83
CA ALA A 73 -5.68 9.05 5.42
C ALA A 73 -5.77 8.77 6.93
N ILE A 74 -6.47 9.61 7.68
CA ILE A 74 -6.63 9.43 9.13
C ILE A 74 -7.41 8.15 9.43
N TYR A 75 -8.53 7.93 8.74
CA TYR A 75 -9.40 6.78 8.99
C TYR A 75 -8.84 5.47 8.49
N LEU A 76 -7.90 5.46 7.53
CA LEU A 76 -7.17 4.27 7.13
C LEU A 76 -6.47 3.60 8.33
N GLU A 77 -5.75 4.40 9.13
CA GLU A 77 -5.05 3.90 10.31
C GLU A 77 -6.02 3.55 11.45
N ILE A 78 -7.08 4.33 11.64
CA ILE A 78 -8.14 3.99 12.61
C ILE A 78 -8.79 2.64 12.25
N PHE A 79 -9.03 2.36 10.96
CA PHE A 79 -9.56 1.07 10.50
C PHE A 79 -8.54 -0.06 10.67
N ALA A 80 -7.25 0.19 10.41
CA ALA A 80 -6.19 -0.79 10.61
C ALA A 80 -6.11 -1.23 12.08
N VAL A 81 -6.07 -0.28 13.01
CA VAL A 81 -6.11 -0.56 14.47
C VAL A 81 -7.39 -1.30 14.85
N SER A 82 -8.54 -0.91 14.28
CA SER A 82 -9.83 -1.56 14.55
C SER A 82 -9.83 -3.03 14.13
N ARG A 83 -9.36 -3.34 12.91
CA ARG A 83 -9.28 -4.71 12.40
C ARG A 83 -8.37 -5.58 13.26
N ASN A 84 -7.21 -5.04 13.67
CA ASN A 84 -6.27 -5.75 14.54
C ASN A 84 -6.85 -6.04 15.93
N LEU A 85 -7.66 -5.12 16.49
CA LEU A 85 -8.35 -5.33 17.77
C LEU A 85 -9.53 -6.30 17.65
N GLU A 86 -10.24 -6.34 16.52
CA GLU A 86 -11.29 -7.32 16.28
C GLU A 86 -10.69 -8.74 16.17
N MET A 87 -9.67 -8.93 15.39
CA MET A 87 -8.87 -10.15 15.25
C MET A 87 -7.58 -9.84 14.48
N PRO A 88 -6.39 -10.06 15.07
CA PRO A 88 -5.13 -9.91 14.36
C PRO A 88 -5.13 -10.77 13.09
N GLN A 89 -4.78 -10.17 11.96
CA GLN A 89 -4.81 -10.85 10.66
C GLN A 89 -3.56 -10.55 9.86
N LYS A 90 -2.98 -11.60 9.28
CA LYS A 90 -1.83 -11.48 8.38
C LYS A 90 -2.29 -11.18 6.96
N ILE A 91 -1.56 -10.31 6.29
CA ILE A 91 -1.77 -9.91 4.91
C ILE A 91 -0.58 -10.41 4.09
N ALA A 92 -0.79 -11.50 3.35
CA ALA A 92 0.21 -12.03 2.44
C ALA A 92 0.29 -11.15 1.18
N TYR A 93 1.49 -10.91 0.67
CA TYR A 93 1.66 -10.13 -0.55
C TYR A 93 2.90 -10.57 -1.32
N LEU A 94 2.96 -10.24 -2.63
CA LEU A 94 4.15 -10.48 -3.44
C LEU A 94 5.26 -9.53 -2.98
N GLY A 95 6.26 -10.10 -2.28
CA GLY A 95 7.43 -9.43 -1.76
C GLY A 95 8.51 -9.14 -2.81
N PRO A 96 9.67 -8.70 -2.35
CA PRO A 96 10.03 -8.45 -0.96
C PRO A 96 9.35 -7.22 -0.34
N GLU A 97 9.67 -6.94 0.93
CA GLU A 97 9.26 -5.71 1.60
C GLU A 97 9.77 -4.48 0.82
N GLY A 98 8.96 -3.41 0.77
CA GLY A 98 9.29 -2.21 0.00
C GLY A 98 8.92 -2.25 -1.49
N THR A 99 8.28 -3.34 -1.98
CA THR A 99 7.75 -3.38 -3.36
C THR A 99 6.48 -2.56 -3.53
N TYR A 100 6.06 -2.31 -4.77
CA TYR A 100 4.77 -1.68 -5.06
C TYR A 100 3.58 -2.51 -4.58
N THR A 101 3.72 -3.85 -4.53
CA THR A 101 2.69 -4.71 -3.93
C THR A 101 2.59 -4.48 -2.41
N HIS A 102 3.72 -4.25 -1.73
CA HIS A 102 3.70 -3.84 -0.31
C HIS A 102 3.01 -2.49 -0.15
N GLN A 103 3.36 -1.51 -0.97
CA GLN A 103 2.72 -0.19 -0.96
C GLN A 103 1.21 -0.28 -1.23
N ALA A 104 0.79 -1.13 -2.16
CA ALA A 104 -0.61 -1.41 -2.42
C ALA A 104 -1.31 -2.04 -1.22
N ALA A 105 -0.67 -3.00 -0.54
CA ALA A 105 -1.19 -3.61 0.68
C ALA A 105 -1.30 -2.57 1.81
N GLU A 106 -0.26 -1.78 2.07
CA GLU A 106 -0.27 -0.75 3.12
C GLU A 106 -1.31 0.33 2.84
N SER A 107 -1.47 0.77 1.58
CA SER A 107 -2.49 1.76 1.19
C SER A 107 -3.92 1.30 1.47
N ARG A 108 -4.14 -0.01 1.61
CA ARG A 108 -5.46 -0.58 1.87
C ARG A 108 -5.68 -1.01 3.30
N PHE A 109 -4.64 -1.57 3.93
CA PHE A 109 -4.76 -2.16 5.25
C PHE A 109 -4.14 -1.32 6.36
N GLY A 110 -3.38 -0.25 6.02
CA GLY A 110 -2.71 0.66 6.94
C GLY A 110 -1.37 0.13 7.43
N ALA A 111 -0.52 1.05 7.89
CA ALA A 111 0.86 0.72 8.30
C ALA A 111 0.94 -0.19 9.54
N MET A 112 -0.12 -0.21 10.37
CA MET A 112 -0.17 -1.00 11.61
C MET A 112 -0.63 -2.45 11.42
N SER A 113 -0.83 -2.92 10.18
CA SER A 113 -1.20 -4.30 9.89
C SER A 113 0.02 -5.24 9.88
N GLU A 114 -0.20 -6.53 10.11
CA GLU A 114 0.86 -7.55 10.01
C GLU A 114 1.01 -8.00 8.55
N TYR A 115 2.17 -7.76 7.96
CA TYR A 115 2.47 -8.06 6.56
C TYR A 115 3.39 -9.25 6.41
N LEU A 116 3.06 -10.17 5.48
CA LEU A 116 3.84 -11.38 5.17
C LEU A 116 4.34 -11.31 3.72
N PRO A 117 5.61 -10.89 3.48
CA PRO A 117 6.19 -10.90 2.15
C PRO A 117 6.49 -12.32 1.67
N LEU A 118 6.07 -12.63 0.45
CA LEU A 118 6.26 -13.95 -0.16
C LEU A 118 6.97 -13.82 -1.51
N ALA A 119 7.78 -14.82 -1.84
CA ALA A 119 8.64 -14.76 -3.02
C ALA A 119 7.88 -14.91 -4.35
N THR A 120 6.68 -15.52 -4.33
CA THR A 120 5.89 -15.77 -5.54
C THR A 120 4.40 -15.49 -5.31
N ILE A 121 3.68 -15.22 -6.39
CA ILE A 121 2.21 -15.08 -6.38
C ILE A 121 1.55 -16.37 -5.89
N GLU A 122 2.03 -17.53 -6.36
CA GLU A 122 1.49 -18.82 -5.92
C GLU A 122 1.66 -19.06 -4.42
N ALA A 123 2.76 -18.61 -3.82
CA ALA A 123 2.95 -18.68 -2.37
C ALA A 123 1.91 -17.83 -1.61
N VAL A 124 1.48 -16.68 -2.16
CA VAL A 124 0.39 -15.88 -1.58
C VAL A 124 -0.92 -16.68 -1.56
N PHE A 125 -1.30 -17.30 -2.69
CA PHE A 125 -2.49 -18.13 -2.77
C PHE A 125 -2.41 -19.35 -1.83
N THR A 126 -1.24 -19.97 -1.74
CA THR A 126 -1.00 -21.12 -0.85
C THR A 126 -1.21 -20.74 0.61
N LYS A 127 -0.67 -19.58 1.05
CA LYS A 127 -0.85 -19.09 2.44
C LYS A 127 -2.31 -18.77 2.76
N LEU A 128 -3.08 -18.30 1.78
CA LEU A 128 -4.53 -18.11 1.94
C LEU A 128 -5.26 -19.45 2.05
N ALA A 129 -4.95 -20.41 1.18
CA ALA A 129 -5.57 -21.74 1.20
C ALA A 129 -5.26 -22.51 2.50
N GLN A 130 -4.07 -22.34 3.06
CA GLN A 130 -3.65 -22.88 4.35
C GLN A 130 -4.22 -22.11 5.56
N ARG A 131 -4.90 -20.98 5.33
CA ARG A 131 -5.41 -20.06 6.37
C ARG A 131 -4.33 -19.49 7.29
N GLU A 132 -3.08 -19.45 6.83
CA GLU A 132 -1.98 -18.81 7.55
C GLU A 132 -1.95 -17.28 7.34
N ALA A 133 -2.59 -16.81 6.27
CA ALA A 133 -2.92 -15.42 6.04
C ALA A 133 -4.42 -15.30 5.73
N LYS A 134 -5.02 -14.20 6.16
CA LYS A 134 -6.46 -13.96 5.91
C LYS A 134 -6.69 -13.21 4.61
N TYR A 135 -5.78 -12.32 4.26
CA TYR A 135 -5.84 -11.52 3.03
C TYR A 135 -4.60 -11.73 2.19
N GLY A 136 -4.77 -11.65 0.88
CA GLY A 136 -3.68 -11.65 -0.08
C GLY A 136 -3.75 -10.43 -0.98
N VAL A 137 -2.59 -9.85 -1.32
CA VAL A 137 -2.49 -8.76 -2.28
C VAL A 137 -1.54 -9.16 -3.40
N VAL A 138 -2.04 -9.17 -4.62
CA VAL A 138 -1.29 -9.57 -5.81
C VAL A 138 -1.55 -8.63 -6.98
N PRO A 139 -0.56 -8.35 -7.85
CA PRO A 139 -0.79 -7.59 -9.07
C PRO A 139 -1.58 -8.44 -10.07
N ILE A 140 -2.49 -7.84 -10.83
CA ILE A 140 -3.25 -8.48 -11.90
C ILE A 140 -2.97 -7.88 -13.26
N GLU A 141 -2.71 -6.60 -13.31
CA GLU A 141 -2.53 -5.87 -14.56
C GLU A 141 -1.69 -4.62 -14.34
N ASN A 142 -0.77 -4.35 -15.24
CA ASN A 142 -0.06 -3.09 -15.35
C ASN A 142 -0.31 -2.50 -16.73
N ASN A 143 -0.60 -1.20 -16.83
CA ASN A 143 -0.96 -0.58 -18.11
C ASN A 143 0.20 -0.49 -19.12
N THR A 144 1.45 -0.74 -18.69
CA THR A 144 2.61 -0.81 -19.59
C THR A 144 3.01 -2.25 -19.95
N GLU A 145 2.77 -3.22 -19.06
CA GLU A 145 3.19 -4.62 -19.22
C GLU A 145 2.02 -5.57 -19.51
N GLY A 146 0.79 -5.12 -19.30
CA GLY A 146 -0.41 -5.93 -19.50
C GLY A 146 -0.73 -6.84 -18.31
N ALA A 147 -1.40 -7.94 -18.60
CA ALA A 147 -1.91 -8.87 -17.60
C ALA A 147 -0.80 -9.72 -16.95
N VAL A 148 -0.92 -9.93 -15.63
CA VAL A 148 -0.02 -10.80 -14.86
C VAL A 148 -0.51 -12.25 -14.94
N GLY A 149 0.04 -13.04 -15.87
CA GLY A 149 -0.36 -14.42 -16.15
C GLY A 149 -0.34 -15.32 -14.91
N ALA A 150 0.69 -15.20 -14.07
CA ALA A 150 0.79 -15.98 -12.83
C ALA A 150 -0.41 -15.78 -11.88
N THR A 151 -0.99 -14.58 -11.81
CA THR A 151 -2.20 -14.31 -11.00
C THR A 151 -3.42 -15.00 -11.64
N LEU A 152 -3.54 -14.95 -12.97
CA LEU A 152 -4.64 -15.62 -13.68
C LEU A 152 -4.58 -17.14 -13.52
N ASP A 153 -3.39 -17.73 -13.61
CA ASP A 153 -3.19 -19.17 -13.40
C ASP A 153 -3.53 -19.60 -11.97
N CYS A 154 -3.13 -18.80 -10.97
CA CYS A 154 -3.46 -19.08 -9.58
C CYS A 154 -4.96 -18.96 -9.31
N LEU A 155 -5.66 -17.95 -9.87
CA LEU A 155 -7.12 -17.84 -9.74
C LEU A 155 -7.86 -19.06 -10.30
N ARG A 156 -7.32 -19.71 -11.33
CA ARG A 156 -7.86 -20.96 -11.87
C ARG A 156 -7.56 -22.15 -10.97
N LYS A 157 -6.36 -22.19 -10.37
CA LYS A 157 -5.88 -23.32 -9.54
C LYS A 157 -6.53 -23.33 -8.14
N PHE A 158 -6.75 -22.17 -7.54
CA PHE A 158 -7.24 -22.03 -6.16
C PHE A 158 -8.69 -21.56 -6.14
N GLU A 159 -9.62 -22.45 -6.50
CA GLU A 159 -11.05 -22.11 -6.66
C GLU A 159 -11.74 -21.56 -5.42
N ASP A 160 -11.26 -21.90 -4.22
CA ASP A 160 -11.83 -21.41 -2.94
C ASP A 160 -11.38 -19.97 -2.62
N ILE A 161 -10.30 -19.48 -3.23
CA ILE A 161 -9.82 -18.11 -3.03
C ILE A 161 -10.62 -17.16 -3.93
N LYS A 162 -11.17 -16.11 -3.34
CA LYS A 162 -12.05 -15.14 -4.00
C LYS A 162 -11.41 -13.76 -4.04
N ILE A 163 -11.72 -13.02 -5.10
CA ILE A 163 -11.42 -11.60 -5.21
C ILE A 163 -12.46 -10.87 -4.37
N ILE A 164 -12.02 -10.20 -3.30
CA ILE A 164 -12.91 -9.47 -2.40
C ILE A 164 -12.88 -7.96 -2.62
N ALA A 165 -11.81 -7.45 -3.20
CA ALA A 165 -11.69 -6.06 -3.63
C ALA A 165 -10.61 -5.91 -4.70
N GLU A 166 -10.57 -4.74 -5.33
CA GLU A 166 -9.49 -4.30 -6.20
C GLU A 166 -9.03 -2.91 -5.78
N LEU A 167 -7.79 -2.61 -6.08
CA LEU A 167 -7.24 -1.27 -5.96
C LEU A 167 -6.31 -0.95 -7.14
N TYR A 168 -6.19 0.32 -7.42
CA TYR A 168 -5.26 0.85 -8.41
C TYR A 168 -4.23 1.69 -7.70
N LEU A 169 -2.96 1.48 -8.04
CA LEU A 169 -1.84 2.26 -7.53
C LEU A 169 -1.14 2.93 -8.72
N ASP A 170 -1.01 4.24 -8.66
CA ASP A 170 -0.15 4.98 -9.56
C ASP A 170 1.30 4.69 -9.17
N ILE A 171 2.10 4.27 -10.14
CA ILE A 171 3.48 3.82 -9.92
C ILE A 171 4.40 5.01 -10.07
N HIS A 172 4.91 5.52 -8.97
CA HIS A 172 5.86 6.60 -8.92
C HIS A 172 7.23 6.12 -8.44
N HIS A 173 8.26 6.58 -9.12
CA HIS A 173 9.63 6.31 -8.73
C HIS A 173 10.22 7.50 -7.99
N SER A 174 11.03 7.21 -6.98
CA SER A 174 11.80 8.20 -6.23
C SER A 174 13.28 7.97 -6.46
N PHE A 175 14.03 9.05 -6.58
CA PHE A 175 15.50 9.03 -6.57
C PHE A 175 15.98 9.26 -5.14
N VAL A 176 16.67 8.30 -4.57
CA VAL A 176 17.05 8.27 -3.16
C VAL A 176 18.55 8.10 -3.01
N SER A 177 19.16 8.77 -2.03
CA SER A 177 20.57 8.63 -1.71
C SER A 177 20.86 9.18 -0.31
N THR A 178 21.94 8.69 0.30
CA THR A 178 22.54 9.28 1.50
C THR A 178 23.58 10.36 1.18
N ALA A 179 23.92 10.57 -0.09
CA ALA A 179 24.83 11.63 -0.56
C ALA A 179 24.21 13.02 -0.34
N GLN A 180 25.05 13.99 0.02
CA GLN A 180 24.58 15.36 0.24
C GLN A 180 24.40 16.15 -1.06
N ASN A 181 25.05 15.68 -2.14
CA ASN A 181 24.93 16.32 -3.44
C ASN A 181 25.03 15.28 -4.57
N LEU A 182 24.40 15.56 -5.73
CA LEU A 182 24.37 14.64 -6.87
C LEU A 182 25.75 14.32 -7.46
N LYS A 183 26.74 15.21 -7.30
CA LYS A 183 28.12 15.00 -7.81
C LYS A 183 28.88 13.93 -7.04
N GLU A 184 28.42 13.56 -5.85
CA GLU A 184 29.03 12.49 -5.04
C GLU A 184 28.54 11.12 -5.45
N ILE A 185 27.53 11.04 -6.32
CA ILE A 185 26.90 9.78 -6.75
C ILE A 185 27.74 9.16 -7.87
N ASP A 186 28.30 7.99 -7.62
CA ASP A 186 29.13 7.22 -8.55
C ASP A 186 28.41 5.95 -9.09
N LYS A 187 27.31 5.53 -8.46
CA LYS A 187 26.50 4.40 -8.90
C LYS A 187 25.02 4.56 -8.59
N ILE A 188 24.18 3.97 -9.44
CA ILE A 188 22.73 3.99 -9.30
C ILE A 188 22.21 2.54 -9.33
N TYR A 189 21.61 2.10 -8.23
CA TYR A 189 20.92 0.83 -8.12
C TYR A 189 19.48 0.98 -8.59
N SER A 190 19.00 0.08 -9.45
CA SER A 190 17.59 0.01 -9.84
C SER A 190 17.23 -1.32 -10.46
N HIS A 191 15.96 -1.69 -10.40
CA HIS A 191 15.42 -2.66 -11.34
C HIS A 191 15.54 -2.09 -12.77
N PRO A 192 15.97 -2.88 -13.78
CA PRO A 192 16.19 -2.35 -15.15
C PRO A 192 15.01 -1.58 -15.72
N GLN A 193 13.79 -2.04 -15.46
CA GLN A 193 12.58 -1.37 -15.88
C GLN A 193 12.43 0.03 -15.23
N GLY A 194 12.60 0.14 -13.91
CA GLY A 194 12.53 1.43 -13.21
C GLY A 194 13.58 2.42 -13.72
N TYR A 195 14.80 1.95 -13.97
CA TYR A 195 15.87 2.75 -14.57
C TYR A 195 15.48 3.28 -15.96
N ASN A 196 14.95 2.40 -16.82
CA ASN A 196 14.53 2.76 -18.17
C ASN A 196 13.33 3.73 -18.20
N GLN A 197 12.49 3.71 -17.18
CA GLN A 197 11.35 4.62 -17.03
C GLN A 197 11.72 6.01 -16.51
N CYS A 198 12.97 6.24 -16.11
CA CYS A 198 13.44 7.50 -15.53
C CYS A 198 14.61 8.13 -16.32
N ARG A 199 14.75 7.82 -17.61
CA ARG A 199 15.89 8.24 -18.43
C ARG A 199 15.99 9.77 -18.55
N LYS A 200 14.89 10.44 -18.78
CA LYS A 200 14.85 11.88 -18.90
C LYS A 200 15.33 12.56 -17.62
N PHE A 201 14.87 12.10 -16.47
CA PHE A 201 15.35 12.60 -15.17
C PHE A 201 16.88 12.45 -15.05
N LEU A 202 17.44 11.29 -15.42
CA LEU A 202 18.87 11.03 -15.36
C LEU A 202 19.66 11.93 -16.31
N GLU A 203 19.15 12.22 -17.50
CA GLU A 203 19.73 13.14 -18.47
C GLU A 203 19.70 14.58 -17.95
N ASP A 204 18.54 15.06 -17.51
CA ASP A 204 18.35 16.42 -17.02
C ASP A 204 19.24 16.76 -15.80
N HIS A 205 19.62 15.74 -15.01
CA HIS A 205 20.47 15.88 -13.82
C HIS A 205 21.94 15.44 -14.06
N MET A 206 22.34 15.21 -15.32
CA MET A 206 23.70 14.77 -15.70
C MET A 206 24.14 13.45 -15.03
N LEU A 207 23.19 12.55 -14.77
CA LEU A 207 23.42 11.24 -14.14
C LEU A 207 23.50 10.10 -15.15
N SER A 208 23.32 10.35 -16.46
CA SER A 208 23.34 9.30 -17.51
C SER A 208 24.69 8.59 -17.64
N GLY A 209 25.80 9.22 -17.21
CA GLY A 209 27.13 8.63 -17.20
C GLY A 209 27.48 7.89 -15.90
N VAL A 210 26.62 7.92 -14.89
CA VAL A 210 26.83 7.22 -13.62
C VAL A 210 26.63 5.73 -13.81
N GLN A 211 27.43 4.91 -13.12
CA GLN A 211 27.37 3.46 -13.23
C GLN A 211 26.00 2.93 -12.82
N PHE A 212 25.27 2.30 -13.76
CA PHE A 212 24.02 1.58 -13.47
C PHE A 212 24.31 0.17 -12.99
N ILE A 213 23.75 -0.21 -11.83
CA ILE A 213 23.85 -1.56 -11.25
C ILE A 213 22.43 -2.15 -11.14
N PRO A 214 22.13 -3.16 -11.97
CA PRO A 214 20.80 -3.78 -11.97
C PRO A 214 20.54 -4.58 -10.69
N THR A 215 19.32 -4.47 -10.17
CA THR A 215 18.83 -5.21 -9.01
C THR A 215 17.57 -6.02 -9.36
N LYS A 216 17.25 -7.02 -8.53
CA LYS A 216 16.06 -7.88 -8.73
C LYS A 216 14.74 -7.15 -8.42
N SER A 217 14.79 -6.09 -7.63
CA SER A 217 13.63 -5.26 -7.30
C SER A 217 14.05 -3.84 -6.93
N THR A 218 13.12 -2.90 -7.03
CA THR A 218 13.31 -1.52 -6.56
C THR A 218 13.55 -1.45 -5.04
N ALA A 219 12.98 -2.38 -4.27
CA ALA A 219 13.22 -2.48 -2.83
C ALA A 219 14.67 -2.89 -2.52
N GLN A 220 15.23 -3.86 -3.26
CA GLN A 220 16.64 -4.23 -3.13
C GLN A 220 17.57 -3.06 -3.49
N ALA A 221 17.20 -2.26 -4.48
CA ALA A 221 17.96 -1.06 -4.84
C ALA A 221 18.08 -0.08 -3.68
N ALA A 222 16.97 0.21 -2.99
CA ALA A 222 16.97 1.09 -1.82
C ALA A 222 17.83 0.53 -0.68
N LEU A 223 17.74 -0.78 -0.41
CA LEU A 223 18.58 -1.45 0.59
C LEU A 223 20.08 -1.27 0.28
N LEU A 224 20.50 -1.52 -0.95
CA LEU A 224 21.91 -1.37 -1.33
C LEU A 224 22.38 0.08 -1.22
N ALA A 225 21.58 1.02 -1.67
CA ALA A 225 21.91 2.46 -1.55
C ALA A 225 21.99 2.94 -0.10
N SER A 226 21.26 2.31 0.83
CA SER A 226 21.34 2.64 2.26
C SER A 226 22.67 2.22 2.91
N GLN A 227 23.35 1.22 2.33
CA GLN A 227 24.53 0.59 2.89
C GLN A 227 25.84 1.13 2.29
N GLU A 228 25.75 1.90 1.21
CA GLU A 228 26.93 2.29 0.44
C GLU A 228 27.00 3.80 0.22
N ARG A 229 28.11 4.41 0.62
CA ARG A 229 28.35 5.84 0.38
C ARG A 229 28.57 6.12 -1.11
N GLY A 230 28.00 7.23 -1.61
CA GLY A 230 28.07 7.56 -3.03
C GLY A 230 27.10 6.78 -3.91
N ALA A 231 26.28 5.92 -3.32
CA ALA A 231 25.25 5.20 -4.04
C ALA A 231 23.91 5.93 -4.01
N ALA A 232 23.18 5.82 -5.12
CA ALA A 232 21.78 6.21 -5.22
C ALA A 232 20.91 5.02 -5.63
N ALA A 233 19.59 5.13 -5.45
CA ALA A 233 18.65 4.16 -5.99
C ALA A 233 17.43 4.85 -6.62
N ILE A 234 16.85 4.15 -7.61
CA ILE A 234 15.52 4.44 -8.13
C ILE A 234 14.59 3.38 -7.53
N CYS A 235 13.66 3.81 -6.68
CA CYS A 235 12.80 2.91 -5.91
C CYS A 235 11.43 3.50 -5.62
N SER A 236 10.57 2.74 -4.97
CA SER A 236 9.30 3.22 -4.42
C SER A 236 9.52 4.05 -3.15
N LYS A 237 8.59 4.95 -2.83
CA LYS A 237 8.62 5.76 -1.60
C LYS A 237 8.61 4.89 -0.33
N ILE A 238 7.88 3.78 -0.35
CA ILE A 238 7.85 2.84 0.78
C ILE A 238 9.21 2.17 1.00
N ALA A 239 9.95 1.81 -0.07
CA ALA A 239 11.29 1.25 0.07
C ALA A 239 12.27 2.25 0.68
N ALA A 240 12.20 3.51 0.26
CA ALA A 240 13.01 4.59 0.84
C ALA A 240 12.74 4.73 2.35
N LYS A 241 11.46 4.73 2.76
CA LYS A 241 11.03 4.81 4.16
C LYS A 241 11.54 3.63 4.99
N ILE A 242 11.37 2.39 4.50
CA ILE A 242 11.76 1.16 5.21
C ILE A 242 13.28 1.12 5.45
N HIS A 243 14.07 1.52 4.45
CA HIS A 243 15.52 1.50 4.54
C HIS A 243 16.13 2.82 5.04
N ASN A 244 15.30 3.80 5.45
CA ASN A 244 15.71 5.10 5.97
C ASN A 244 16.69 5.85 5.02
N VAL A 245 16.44 5.75 3.69
CA VAL A 245 17.23 6.48 2.69
C VAL A 245 16.51 7.78 2.35
N PRO A 246 17.20 8.94 2.44
CA PRO A 246 16.61 10.23 2.07
C PRO A 246 16.12 10.24 0.63
N ILE A 247 14.91 10.74 0.42
CA ILE A 247 14.37 10.98 -0.91
C ILE A 247 14.86 12.34 -1.37
N LEU A 248 15.64 12.36 -2.47
CA LEU A 248 16.13 13.59 -3.08
C LEU A 248 15.12 14.15 -4.08
N TYR A 249 14.47 13.28 -4.85
CA TYR A 249 13.45 13.64 -5.83
C TYR A 249 12.33 12.61 -5.83
N GLU A 250 11.09 13.09 -5.90
CA GLU A 250 9.88 12.25 -6.05
C GLU A 250 9.34 12.36 -7.48
N THR A 251 8.65 11.32 -7.95
CA THR A 251 7.93 11.32 -9.23
C THR A 251 8.87 11.62 -10.42
N ILE A 252 9.90 10.79 -10.53
CA ILE A 252 10.98 10.98 -11.51
C ILE A 252 10.78 10.19 -12.82
N GLU A 253 9.71 9.43 -12.93
CA GLU A 253 9.39 8.65 -14.13
C GLU A 253 9.02 9.54 -15.32
N ASP A 254 9.41 9.10 -16.54
CA ASP A 254 9.16 9.81 -17.79
C ASP A 254 7.67 9.81 -18.17
N ASN A 255 6.92 8.78 -17.75
CA ASN A 255 5.48 8.64 -18.01
C ASN A 255 4.71 8.50 -16.68
N MET A 256 4.02 9.55 -16.30
CA MET A 256 3.20 9.60 -15.08
C MET A 256 1.91 8.75 -15.16
N ALA A 257 1.58 8.19 -16.30
CA ALA A 257 0.36 7.39 -16.49
C ALA A 257 0.58 5.90 -16.15
N ASN A 258 1.70 5.52 -15.52
CA ASN A 258 1.96 4.14 -15.12
C ASN A 258 1.10 3.76 -13.91
N ARG A 259 0.19 2.82 -14.11
CA ARG A 259 -0.73 2.36 -13.08
C ARG A 259 -0.78 0.84 -13.03
N THR A 260 -0.74 0.28 -11.83
CA THR A 260 -0.92 -1.16 -11.58
C THR A 260 -2.22 -1.41 -10.84
N ARG A 261 -2.96 -2.39 -11.31
CA ARG A 261 -4.16 -2.91 -10.67
C ARG A 261 -3.80 -4.12 -9.82
N PHE A 262 -4.28 -4.15 -8.59
CA PHE A 262 -4.08 -5.23 -7.64
C PHE A 262 -5.40 -5.83 -7.22
N PHE A 263 -5.42 -7.14 -7.00
CA PHE A 263 -6.52 -7.82 -6.35
C PHE A 263 -6.24 -8.03 -4.87
N ILE A 264 -7.29 -7.86 -4.08
CA ILE A 264 -7.34 -8.28 -2.68
C ILE A 264 -8.11 -9.59 -2.64
N LEU A 265 -7.46 -10.61 -2.11
CA LEU A 265 -7.91 -11.99 -2.09
C LEU A 265 -8.25 -12.43 -0.67
N SER A 266 -9.22 -13.36 -0.53
CA SER A 266 -9.53 -14.04 0.72
C SER A 266 -10.31 -15.33 0.46
N ASP A 267 -10.61 -16.09 1.53
CA ASP A 267 -11.35 -17.35 1.53
C ASP A 267 -12.88 -17.18 1.70
N PHE A 268 -13.40 -15.95 1.60
CA PHE A 268 -14.85 -15.70 1.73
C PHE A 268 -15.39 -14.91 0.53
N LYS A 269 -16.72 -14.95 0.36
CA LYS A 269 -17.43 -14.16 -0.64
C LYS A 269 -17.91 -12.84 -0.05
N ASN A 270 -17.80 -11.76 -0.84
CA ASN A 270 -18.39 -10.48 -0.48
C ASN A 270 -19.93 -10.56 -0.44
N ALA A 271 -20.51 -9.76 0.43
CA ALA A 271 -21.93 -9.46 0.34
C ALA A 271 -22.23 -8.64 -0.93
N LYS A 272 -23.42 -8.81 -1.49
CA LYS A 272 -23.88 -8.03 -2.63
C LYS A 272 -23.93 -6.54 -2.25
N ALA A 273 -23.38 -5.68 -3.10
CA ALA A 273 -23.38 -4.22 -2.95
C ALA A 273 -23.74 -3.57 -4.30
N GLU A 274 -24.16 -2.30 -4.27
CA GLU A 274 -24.56 -1.55 -5.48
C GLU A 274 -23.49 -1.54 -6.57
N ASN A 275 -22.21 -1.43 -6.18
CA ASN A 275 -21.07 -1.36 -7.09
C ASN A 275 -20.26 -2.67 -7.06
N SER A 276 -20.93 -3.82 -7.18
CA SER A 276 -20.26 -5.12 -7.26
C SER A 276 -19.74 -5.36 -8.68
N LYS A 277 -18.53 -5.93 -8.78
CA LYS A 277 -17.95 -6.45 -10.03
C LYS A 277 -17.88 -7.97 -9.96
N THR A 278 -18.07 -8.61 -11.10
CA THR A 278 -17.85 -10.06 -11.28
C THR A 278 -16.72 -10.24 -12.29
N SER A 279 -15.68 -11.01 -11.91
CA SER A 279 -14.65 -11.43 -12.83
C SER A 279 -15.00 -12.79 -13.41
N ILE A 280 -14.93 -12.92 -14.74
CA ILE A 280 -15.17 -14.17 -15.46
C ILE A 280 -13.86 -14.59 -16.11
N LEU A 281 -13.38 -15.78 -15.77
CA LEU A 281 -12.26 -16.42 -16.45
C LEU A 281 -12.81 -17.39 -17.47
N ALA A 282 -12.58 -17.13 -18.74
CA ALA A 282 -12.98 -18.00 -19.84
C ALA A 282 -11.74 -18.54 -20.57
N LYS A 283 -11.76 -19.81 -20.92
CA LYS A 283 -10.82 -20.40 -21.86
C LYS A 283 -11.45 -20.35 -23.24
N THR A 284 -10.83 -19.66 -24.17
CA THR A 284 -11.20 -19.70 -25.59
C THR A 284 -10.32 -20.75 -26.27
N ASP A 285 -10.92 -21.76 -26.86
CA ASP A 285 -10.23 -22.68 -27.77
C ASP A 285 -10.06 -21.93 -29.12
N HIS A 286 -8.82 -21.75 -29.54
CA HIS A 286 -8.43 -21.25 -30.85
C HIS A 286 -8.27 -22.42 -31.80
#